data_12868220dfc09597c280cb7c0b5c9e0b
#
_entry.id   12868220dfc09597c280cb7c0b5c9e0b
#
_cell.length_a   1.000
_cell.length_b   1.000
_cell.length_c   1.000
_cell.angle_alpha   90.00
_cell.angle_beta   90.00
_cell.angle_gamma   90.00
#
_symmetry.space_group_name_H-M   'P 1'
#
loop_
_entity.id
_entity.type
_entity.pdbx_description
1 polymer ?
#
loop_
_entity_poly.entity_id
_entity_poly.type
_entity_poly.pdbx_seq_one_letter_code
_entity_poly.pdbx_strand_id
1 'polypeptide(L)'
;VSKSNEPSLLVPGESGWEIWTRAPEGYFALHSETGLTNAGEITAFPAGELTMLFPVKFLTAVPMRVTSDDESLFPDLAALHAERLGLRPDPMAGQLTDVFVVAREQENTALVSVFLRSPADGDLPRRGPKGFDISARAYPAQQAPLVIWKEFGRWVFAVFHEGKLAYCQATSVDSAHPDAALAREIRLSMMQLSMQGLHFDVPRVLVWSSDERLETAAFQSVFKAPVDVTPRPAPVMPQPLSKLLPADVRAARRAAQRRRTITLAASAAALVYLGLIGWFAYGLWKTSSETRNLAAQAKSAAPDGAAYAEHMARWAELSHAIDETHAPVDILQRIATCIPPNSGLRLTDAQISAMEVKLNGEAREYQAVNTFSLNLGKNNGLTHFTWENPEPKQFDRGWKFTYTATVPAEESQP
;
A
#
# COMPACT_ATOMS: atom_id res chain seq x y z
N VAL A 1 -21.42 17.58 -17.48
CA VAL A 1 -21.61 18.46 -16.34
C VAL A 1 -20.32 18.34 -15.50
N SER A 2 -19.47 19.36 -15.61
CA SER A 2 -18.28 19.50 -14.73
C SER A 2 -18.79 19.54 -13.29
N LYS A 3 -18.39 18.57 -12.47
CA LYS A 3 -18.62 18.65 -11.02
C LYS A 3 -17.78 19.81 -10.53
N SER A 4 -18.38 20.95 -10.24
CA SER A 4 -17.68 22.07 -9.62
C SER A 4 -17.16 21.58 -8.28
N ASN A 5 -15.84 21.61 -8.12
CA ASN A 5 -15.15 21.18 -6.90
C ASN A 5 -15.07 22.35 -5.90
N GLU A 6 -16.15 23.14 -5.85
CA GLU A 6 -16.23 24.36 -5.05
C GLU A 6 -16.30 24.03 -3.57
N PRO A 7 -15.54 24.77 -2.72
CA PRO A 7 -15.59 24.56 -1.30
C PRO A 7 -16.93 24.98 -0.73
N SER A 8 -17.44 24.22 0.23
CA SER A 8 -18.66 24.49 0.97
C SER A 8 -18.39 24.61 2.47
N LEU A 9 -19.15 25.46 3.15
CA LEU A 9 -19.11 25.64 4.58
C LEU A 9 -20.40 25.11 5.19
N LEU A 10 -20.27 24.36 6.28
CA LEU A 10 -21.37 24.00 7.16
C LEU A 10 -21.27 24.89 8.40
N VAL A 11 -22.20 25.78 8.58
CA VAL A 11 -22.17 26.85 9.56
C VAL A 11 -23.37 26.70 10.51
N PRO A 12 -23.21 26.86 11.83
CA PRO A 12 -24.36 26.93 12.73
C PRO A 12 -25.19 28.19 12.48
N GLY A 13 -26.43 27.99 12.12
CA GLY A 13 -27.42 29.05 11.94
C GLY A 13 -28.22 29.36 13.18
N GLU A 14 -29.21 30.25 13.08
CA GLU A 14 -30.06 30.62 14.21
C GLU A 14 -30.97 29.47 14.63
N SER A 15 -31.58 28.74 13.68
CA SER A 15 -32.52 27.65 13.92
C SER A 15 -31.95 26.27 13.65
N GLY A 16 -30.94 26.17 12.81
CA GLY A 16 -30.34 24.90 12.35
C GLY A 16 -29.04 25.13 11.63
N TRP A 17 -28.55 24.10 10.96
CA TRP A 17 -27.36 24.19 10.17
C TRP A 17 -27.61 24.88 8.84
N GLU A 18 -26.67 25.71 8.43
CA GLU A 18 -26.64 26.41 7.15
C GLU A 18 -25.51 25.86 6.29
N ILE A 19 -25.82 25.61 5.02
CA ILE A 19 -24.85 25.20 4.02
C ILE A 19 -24.59 26.38 3.09
N TRP A 20 -23.33 26.79 3.05
CA TRP A 20 -22.88 27.88 2.19
C TRP A 20 -21.95 27.35 1.14
N THR A 21 -22.10 27.82 -0.10
CA THR A 21 -21.25 27.44 -1.24
C THR A 21 -20.54 28.66 -1.77
N ARG A 22 -19.33 28.46 -2.26
CA ARG A 22 -18.56 29.55 -2.86
C ARG A 22 -19.17 29.92 -4.21
N ALA A 23 -19.59 31.18 -4.35
CA ALA A 23 -20.06 31.73 -5.61
C ALA A 23 -18.87 32.00 -6.57
N PRO A 24 -19.13 32.12 -7.88
CA PRO A 24 -18.08 32.44 -8.85
C PRO A 24 -17.29 33.71 -8.55
N GLU A 25 -17.93 34.68 -7.93
CA GLU A 25 -17.35 35.96 -7.53
C GLU A 25 -16.44 35.87 -6.30
N GLY A 26 -16.35 34.67 -5.68
CA GLY A 26 -15.43 34.37 -4.60
C GLY A 26 -15.98 34.51 -3.17
N TYR A 27 -17.17 35.06 -3.00
CA TYR A 27 -17.87 35.08 -1.69
C TYR A 27 -18.66 33.77 -1.47
N PHE A 28 -19.12 33.57 -0.22
CA PHE A 28 -20.02 32.47 0.09
C PHE A 28 -21.47 32.92 0.03
N ALA A 29 -22.29 32.15 -0.71
CA ALA A 29 -23.72 32.35 -0.79
C ALA A 29 -24.47 31.22 -0.06
N LEU A 30 -25.57 31.55 0.58
CA LEU A 30 -26.40 30.57 1.28
C LEU A 30 -26.99 29.60 0.24
N HIS A 31 -26.67 28.34 0.35
CA HIS A 31 -27.18 27.27 -0.52
C HIS A 31 -28.46 26.67 0.04
N SER A 32 -28.47 26.36 1.33
CA SER A 32 -29.64 25.82 2.03
C SER A 32 -29.53 26.05 3.52
N GLU A 33 -30.66 26.20 4.16
CA GLU A 33 -30.83 26.21 5.60
C GLU A 33 -31.61 24.95 6.00
N THR A 34 -31.18 24.31 7.08
CA THR A 34 -31.82 23.11 7.60
C THR A 34 -32.38 23.44 9.00
N GLY A 35 -33.60 23.01 9.32
CA GLY A 35 -34.11 23.11 10.69
C GLY A 35 -33.49 22.09 11.66
N LEU A 36 -32.41 21.40 11.24
CA LEU A 36 -31.74 20.35 12.00
C LEU A 36 -30.63 20.96 12.86
N THR A 37 -30.57 20.58 14.12
CA THR A 37 -29.45 20.93 15.02
C THR A 37 -28.37 19.86 15.08
N ASN A 38 -28.69 18.66 14.60
CA ASN A 38 -27.80 17.51 14.56
C ASN A 38 -27.18 17.38 13.13
N ALA A 39 -25.88 17.58 13.01
CA ALA A 39 -25.19 17.55 11.71
C ALA A 39 -25.20 16.17 11.05
N GLY A 40 -25.29 15.10 11.85
CA GLY A 40 -25.34 13.71 11.36
C GLY A 40 -26.62 13.36 10.62
N GLU A 41 -27.69 14.14 10.78
CA GLU A 41 -28.97 13.96 10.09
C GLU A 41 -29.02 14.63 8.71
N ILE A 42 -28.04 15.49 8.40
CA ILE A 42 -27.98 16.18 7.12
C ILE A 42 -27.51 15.16 6.06
N THR A 43 -28.35 14.90 5.09
CA THR A 43 -28.10 13.94 4.02
C THR A 43 -27.66 14.57 2.71
N ALA A 44 -28.08 15.82 2.47
CA ALA A 44 -27.84 16.53 1.20
C ALA A 44 -26.72 17.56 1.39
N PHE A 45 -25.59 17.31 0.74
CA PHE A 45 -24.48 18.26 0.65
C PHE A 45 -24.13 18.53 -0.81
N PRO A 46 -23.77 19.77 -1.18
CA PRO A 46 -23.26 20.10 -2.50
C PRO A 46 -22.00 19.31 -2.81
N ALA A 47 -21.72 19.11 -4.10
CA ALA A 47 -20.46 18.50 -4.52
C ALA A 47 -19.29 19.43 -4.16
N GLY A 48 -18.15 18.84 -3.74
CA GLY A 48 -16.95 19.63 -3.38
C GLY A 48 -16.45 19.32 -1.97
N GLU A 49 -15.49 20.14 -1.53
CA GLU A 49 -14.86 19.99 -0.21
C GLU A 49 -15.72 20.67 0.86
N LEU A 50 -16.09 19.91 1.89
CA LEU A 50 -16.87 20.43 3.02
C LEU A 50 -15.92 20.84 4.16
N THR A 51 -16.06 22.06 4.65
CA THR A 51 -15.46 22.52 5.91
C THR A 51 -16.59 22.74 6.92
N MET A 52 -16.47 22.16 8.10
CA MET A 52 -17.45 22.32 9.17
C MET A 52 -16.95 23.32 10.19
N LEU A 53 -17.80 24.25 10.55
CA LEU A 53 -17.57 25.23 11.60
C LEU A 53 -18.29 24.79 12.87
N PHE A 54 -17.53 24.51 13.93
CA PHE A 54 -18.12 24.12 15.20
C PHE A 54 -18.86 25.29 15.85
N PRO A 55 -20.06 25.04 16.39
CA PRO A 55 -20.79 26.07 17.13
C PRO A 55 -20.05 26.47 18.40
N VAL A 56 -20.17 27.73 18.80
CA VAL A 56 -19.50 28.27 19.99
C VAL A 56 -19.88 27.49 21.25
N LYS A 57 -21.09 26.96 21.36
CA LYS A 57 -21.52 26.12 22.51
C LYS A 57 -20.70 24.85 22.73
N PHE A 58 -19.92 24.42 21.72
CA PHE A 58 -19.06 23.22 21.82
C PHE A 58 -17.63 23.56 22.21
N LEU A 59 -17.34 24.83 22.39
CA LEU A 59 -16.00 25.35 22.62
C LEU A 59 -15.85 25.96 24.00
N THR A 60 -14.64 25.90 24.51
CA THR A 60 -14.17 26.74 25.60
C THR A 60 -13.00 27.54 25.06
N ALA A 61 -13.14 28.85 24.97
CA ALA A 61 -12.07 29.76 24.58
C ALA A 61 -11.32 30.22 25.83
N VAL A 62 -10.00 30.09 25.79
CA VAL A 62 -9.10 30.50 26.87
C VAL A 62 -8.10 31.49 26.31
N PRO A 63 -8.32 32.80 26.55
CA PRO A 63 -7.36 33.81 26.16
C PRO A 63 -6.19 33.82 27.15
N MET A 64 -5.02 34.14 26.67
CA MET A 64 -3.78 34.18 27.46
C MET A 64 -2.76 35.15 26.85
N ARG A 65 -1.85 35.61 27.70
CA ARG A 65 -0.66 36.34 27.25
C ARG A 65 0.61 35.50 27.51
N VAL A 66 1.49 35.50 26.58
CA VAL A 66 2.80 34.81 26.66
C VAL A 66 3.90 35.79 26.33
N THR A 67 5.05 35.61 26.97
CA THR A 67 6.26 36.45 26.75
C THR A 67 7.17 35.88 25.66
N SER A 68 6.69 34.91 24.90
CA SER A 68 7.45 34.27 23.83
C SER A 68 6.95 34.72 22.46
N ASP A 69 7.89 34.94 21.54
CA ASP A 69 7.61 35.17 20.11
C ASP A 69 7.70 33.91 19.27
N ASP A 70 8.16 32.79 19.86
CA ASP A 70 8.29 31.52 19.17
C ASP A 70 6.94 30.81 19.08
N GLU A 71 6.36 30.83 17.88
CA GLU A 71 5.07 30.19 17.60
C GLU A 71 5.08 28.68 17.84
N SER A 72 6.23 28.04 17.80
CA SER A 72 6.33 26.59 18.03
C SER A 72 6.01 26.21 19.48
N LEU A 73 6.21 27.13 20.42
CA LEU A 73 5.95 26.96 21.85
C LEU A 73 4.50 27.26 22.25
N PHE A 74 3.73 27.96 21.40
CA PHE A 74 2.38 28.38 21.76
C PHE A 74 1.42 27.23 22.12
N PRO A 75 1.41 26.09 21.42
CA PRO A 75 0.57 24.98 21.80
C PRO A 75 0.90 24.41 23.20
N ASP A 76 2.19 24.31 23.53
CA ASP A 76 2.62 23.77 24.83
C ASP A 76 2.32 24.73 25.96
N LEU A 77 2.54 26.03 25.76
CA LEU A 77 2.21 27.09 26.73
C LEU A 77 0.70 27.13 26.94
N ALA A 78 -0.08 27.01 25.88
CA ALA A 78 -1.55 26.98 25.97
C ALA A 78 -2.04 25.73 26.70
N ALA A 79 -1.46 24.57 26.46
CA ALA A 79 -1.77 23.32 27.16
C ALA A 79 -1.48 23.45 28.68
N LEU A 80 -0.31 24.00 29.03
CA LEU A 80 0.06 24.22 30.42
C LEU A 80 -0.89 25.22 31.13
N HIS A 81 -1.28 26.29 30.44
CA HIS A 81 -2.22 27.26 30.97
C HIS A 81 -3.61 26.63 31.15
N ALA A 82 -4.09 25.86 30.21
CA ALA A 82 -5.35 25.14 30.29
C ALA A 82 -5.36 24.13 31.46
N GLU A 83 -4.25 23.41 31.65
CA GLU A 83 -4.14 22.46 32.77
C GLU A 83 -4.25 23.18 34.14
N ARG A 84 -3.67 24.36 34.25
CA ARG A 84 -3.82 25.21 35.47
C ARG A 84 -5.27 25.61 35.70
N LEU A 85 -6.07 25.78 34.66
CA LEU A 85 -7.50 26.06 34.72
C LEU A 85 -8.36 24.80 34.88
N GLY A 86 -7.75 23.62 35.00
CA GLY A 86 -8.45 22.35 35.12
C GLY A 86 -9.00 21.80 33.81
N LEU A 87 -8.64 22.41 32.67
CA LEU A 87 -9.03 21.93 31.35
C LEU A 87 -8.02 20.88 30.87
N ARG A 88 -8.46 19.62 30.76
CA ARG A 88 -7.66 18.50 30.29
C ARG A 88 -8.36 17.87 29.11
N PRO A 89 -7.97 18.21 27.88
CA PRO A 89 -8.50 17.52 26.70
C PRO A 89 -8.11 16.05 26.73
N ASP A 90 -9.06 15.19 26.39
CA ASP A 90 -8.78 13.75 26.24
C ASP A 90 -7.87 13.53 25.01
N PRO A 91 -6.64 13.02 25.20
CA PRO A 91 -5.72 12.78 24.09
C PRO A 91 -6.23 11.70 23.12
N MET A 92 -7.16 10.85 23.57
CA MET A 92 -7.78 9.82 22.71
C MET A 92 -8.88 10.40 21.82
N ALA A 93 -9.48 11.51 22.20
CA ALA A 93 -10.56 12.16 21.45
C ALA A 93 -10.09 12.88 20.17
N GLY A 94 -8.79 12.93 19.90
CA GLY A 94 -8.20 13.54 18.72
C GLY A 94 -7.51 14.86 18.99
N GLN A 95 -7.31 15.67 17.93
CA GLN A 95 -6.81 17.03 18.04
C GLN A 95 -7.99 17.97 18.31
N LEU A 96 -8.34 18.14 19.59
CA LEU A 96 -9.48 18.97 19.99
C LEU A 96 -9.07 20.36 20.51
N THR A 97 -7.81 20.72 20.31
CA THR A 97 -7.27 22.01 20.74
C THR A 97 -6.56 22.72 19.62
N ASP A 98 -6.68 24.02 19.56
CA ASP A 98 -5.90 24.88 18.67
C ASP A 98 -5.62 26.22 19.32
N VAL A 99 -4.61 26.93 18.83
CA VAL A 99 -4.15 28.20 19.37
C VAL A 99 -4.05 29.22 18.25
N PHE A 100 -4.62 30.40 18.47
CA PHE A 100 -4.61 31.49 17.51
C PHE A 100 -3.91 32.72 18.08
N VAL A 101 -3.08 33.36 17.27
CA VAL A 101 -2.44 34.62 17.60
C VAL A 101 -3.43 35.76 17.40
N VAL A 102 -3.75 36.46 18.46
CA VAL A 102 -4.67 37.61 18.47
C VAL A 102 -3.90 38.89 18.13
N ALA A 103 -2.92 39.24 18.97
CA ALA A 103 -2.10 40.43 18.80
C ALA A 103 -0.66 40.17 19.25
N ARG A 104 0.28 40.92 18.69
CA ARG A 104 1.69 40.93 19.12
C ARG A 104 1.96 42.30 19.71
N GLU A 105 2.27 42.31 20.98
CA GLU A 105 2.65 43.51 21.76
C GLU A 105 4.19 43.48 21.95
N GLN A 106 4.80 44.56 22.31
CA GLN A 106 6.27 44.70 22.36
C GLN A 106 7.00 43.61 23.14
N GLU A 107 6.41 43.11 24.23
CA GLU A 107 7.01 42.07 25.08
C GLU A 107 6.12 40.86 25.25
N ASN A 108 4.91 40.91 24.74
CA ASN A 108 3.92 39.84 24.93
C ASN A 108 3.17 39.53 23.64
N THR A 109 2.83 38.26 23.49
CA THR A 109 1.91 37.85 22.43
C THR A 109 0.57 37.45 23.09
N ALA A 110 -0.50 38.09 22.64
CA ALA A 110 -1.84 37.70 23.02
C ALA A 110 -2.33 36.53 22.18
N LEU A 111 -2.72 35.45 22.86
CA LEU A 111 -3.19 34.20 22.23
C LEU A 111 -4.61 33.93 22.72
N VAL A 112 -5.35 33.21 21.88
CA VAL A 112 -6.56 32.50 22.31
C VAL A 112 -6.41 31.02 21.98
N SER A 113 -6.49 30.17 22.98
CA SER A 113 -6.61 28.75 22.79
C SER A 113 -8.08 28.35 22.87
N VAL A 114 -8.47 27.47 21.98
CA VAL A 114 -9.81 26.91 21.90
C VAL A 114 -9.78 25.41 22.17
N PHE A 115 -10.69 25.00 23.03
CA PHE A 115 -10.87 23.62 23.43
C PHE A 115 -12.23 23.17 22.94
N LEU A 116 -12.26 22.25 21.99
CA LEU A 116 -13.49 21.64 21.52
C LEU A 116 -13.85 20.49 22.46
N ARG A 117 -15.10 20.43 22.89
CA ARG A 117 -15.59 19.21 23.56
C ARG A 117 -15.54 18.03 22.62
N SER A 118 -15.37 16.84 23.15
CA SER A 118 -15.45 15.62 22.32
C SER A 118 -16.82 15.59 21.62
N PRO A 119 -16.86 15.53 20.27
CA PRO A 119 -18.12 15.42 19.56
C PRO A 119 -18.87 14.15 19.96
N ALA A 120 -20.17 14.29 20.21
CA ALA A 120 -21.06 13.17 20.46
C ALA A 120 -21.53 12.56 19.12
N ASP A 121 -22.18 11.39 19.21
CA ASP A 121 -22.82 10.77 18.05
C ASP A 121 -23.82 11.73 17.42
N GLY A 122 -23.63 11.99 16.14
CA GLY A 122 -24.46 12.90 15.37
C GLY A 122 -24.01 14.36 15.33
N ASP A 123 -23.07 14.79 16.17
CA ASP A 123 -22.50 16.15 16.07
C ASP A 123 -21.72 16.36 14.76
N LEU A 124 -21.26 15.28 14.13
CA LEU A 124 -20.52 15.32 12.87
C LEU A 124 -21.37 14.83 11.70
N PRO A 125 -21.27 15.47 10.52
CA PRO A 125 -21.99 15.03 9.32
C PRO A 125 -21.44 13.69 8.83
N ARG A 126 -22.32 12.83 8.32
CA ARG A 126 -21.94 11.51 7.76
C ARG A 126 -20.94 11.63 6.61
N ARG A 127 -21.06 12.68 5.79
CA ARG A 127 -20.03 13.05 4.82
C ARG A 127 -18.92 13.75 5.57
N GLY A 128 -17.82 13.06 5.83
CA GLY A 128 -16.68 13.56 6.60
C GLY A 128 -16.13 14.89 6.05
N PRO A 129 -16.14 15.97 6.83
CA PRO A 129 -15.55 17.24 6.43
C PRO A 129 -14.06 17.12 6.15
N LYS A 130 -13.56 17.90 5.19
CA LYS A 130 -12.13 17.99 4.90
C LYS A 130 -11.39 18.90 5.87
N GLY A 131 -12.06 19.93 6.37
CA GLY A 131 -11.52 20.90 7.33
C GLY A 131 -12.50 21.14 8.46
N PHE A 132 -11.96 21.64 9.57
CA PHE A 132 -12.73 22.08 10.71
C PHE A 132 -12.25 23.45 11.17
N ASP A 133 -13.15 24.27 11.64
CA ASP A 133 -12.84 25.52 12.32
C ASP A 133 -13.98 25.85 13.30
N ILE A 134 -13.98 27.04 13.86
CA ILE A 134 -15.01 27.54 14.77
C ILE A 134 -15.83 28.63 14.09
N SER A 135 -17.13 28.64 14.36
CA SER A 135 -18.06 29.59 13.76
C SER A 135 -17.67 31.03 13.96
N ALA A 136 -17.20 31.36 15.17
CA ALA A 136 -16.78 32.72 15.53
C ALA A 136 -15.64 33.28 14.67
N ARG A 137 -14.84 32.44 14.01
CA ARG A 137 -13.75 32.85 13.10
C ARG A 137 -14.18 33.03 11.65
N ALA A 138 -15.37 32.58 11.35
CA ALA A 138 -15.84 32.54 9.95
C ALA A 138 -16.50 33.85 9.50
N TYR A 139 -16.45 34.88 10.27
CA TYR A 139 -17.03 36.15 9.87
C TYR A 139 -15.93 37.17 9.56
N PRO A 140 -16.17 38.06 8.60
CA PRO A 140 -15.19 39.09 8.25
C PRO A 140 -14.90 39.95 9.47
N ALA A 141 -13.69 40.51 9.52
CA ALA A 141 -13.27 41.41 10.58
C ALA A 141 -14.31 42.52 10.80
N GLN A 142 -14.78 42.62 12.04
CA GLN A 142 -15.78 43.61 12.40
C GLN A 142 -15.12 44.84 13.02
N GLN A 143 -15.69 46.00 12.76
CA GLN A 143 -15.25 47.22 13.43
C GLN A 143 -15.67 47.28 14.88
N ALA A 144 -16.70 46.55 15.30
CA ALA A 144 -17.15 46.42 16.64
C ALA A 144 -16.39 45.34 17.40
N PRO A 145 -15.77 45.59 18.54
CA PRO A 145 -15.02 44.61 19.30
C PRO A 145 -15.90 43.54 19.98
N LEU A 146 -17.17 43.82 20.22
CA LEU A 146 -18.15 42.90 20.80
C LEU A 146 -19.27 42.63 19.80
N VAL A 147 -19.41 41.36 19.42
CA VAL A 147 -20.45 40.88 18.47
C VAL A 147 -21.26 39.79 19.15
N ILE A 148 -22.58 39.85 18.98
CA ILE A 148 -23.54 38.96 19.63
C ILE A 148 -24.48 38.41 18.53
N TRP A 149 -24.71 37.08 18.55
CA TRP A 149 -25.68 36.46 17.63
C TRP A 149 -26.26 35.19 18.22
N LYS A 150 -27.16 34.53 17.51
CA LYS A 150 -27.72 33.26 17.92
C LYS A 150 -27.17 32.10 17.08
N GLU A 151 -26.86 30.98 17.77
CA GLU A 151 -26.60 29.69 17.18
C GLU A 151 -27.53 28.64 17.81
N PHE A 152 -28.33 27.98 17.00
CA PHE A 152 -29.34 26.99 17.43
C PHE A 152 -30.23 27.53 18.59
N GLY A 153 -30.72 28.73 18.41
CA GLY A 153 -31.57 29.43 19.38
C GLY A 153 -30.86 29.98 20.61
N ARG A 154 -29.59 29.68 20.83
CA ARG A 154 -28.81 30.17 21.99
C ARG A 154 -27.99 31.40 21.63
N TRP A 155 -28.01 32.39 22.51
CA TRP A 155 -27.14 33.54 22.35
C TRP A 155 -25.68 33.18 22.55
N VAL A 156 -24.84 33.68 21.68
CA VAL A 156 -23.39 33.57 21.72
C VAL A 156 -22.79 34.95 21.51
N PHE A 157 -21.60 35.17 22.05
CA PHE A 157 -20.86 36.39 21.80
C PHE A 157 -19.40 36.10 21.46
N ALA A 158 -18.80 37.02 20.76
CA ALA A 158 -17.37 37.00 20.47
C ALA A 158 -16.79 38.41 20.70
N VAL A 159 -15.57 38.39 21.19
CA VAL A 159 -14.73 39.59 21.35
C VAL A 159 -13.65 39.55 20.31
N PHE A 160 -13.55 40.62 19.53
CA PHE A 160 -12.53 40.79 18.51
C PHE A 160 -11.53 41.87 18.93
N HIS A 161 -10.27 41.60 18.66
CA HIS A 161 -9.19 42.58 18.82
C HIS A 161 -8.43 42.68 17.51
N GLU A 162 -8.33 43.89 16.95
CA GLU A 162 -7.73 44.12 15.63
C GLU A 162 -8.30 43.20 14.52
N GLY A 163 -9.59 42.93 14.58
CA GLY A 163 -10.29 42.08 13.62
C GLY A 163 -10.06 40.57 13.77
N LYS A 164 -9.30 40.15 14.80
CA LYS A 164 -9.07 38.73 15.13
C LYS A 164 -9.88 38.34 16.36
N LEU A 165 -10.30 37.09 16.39
CA LEU A 165 -11.04 36.53 17.51
C LEU A 165 -10.12 36.46 18.74
N ALA A 166 -10.50 37.19 19.80
CA ALA A 166 -9.81 37.18 21.09
C ALA A 166 -10.52 36.31 22.15
N TYR A 167 -11.84 36.19 22.05
CA TYR A 167 -12.62 35.36 22.95
C TYR A 167 -13.99 35.04 22.34
N CYS A 168 -14.57 33.90 22.66
CA CYS A 168 -15.96 33.59 22.35
C CYS A 168 -16.57 32.68 23.41
N GLN A 169 -17.88 32.84 23.64
CA GLN A 169 -18.62 32.04 24.62
C GLN A 169 -20.10 31.97 24.25
N ALA A 170 -20.70 30.80 24.48
CA ALA A 170 -22.13 30.65 24.50
C ALA A 170 -22.68 31.04 25.87
N THR A 171 -23.77 31.80 25.87
CA THR A 171 -24.38 32.26 27.12
C THR A 171 -25.29 31.22 27.77
N SER A 172 -25.50 31.33 29.05
CA SER A 172 -26.43 30.46 29.77
C SER A 172 -27.88 30.98 29.70
N VAL A 173 -28.06 32.27 29.39
CA VAL A 173 -29.37 32.90 29.27
C VAL A 173 -30.09 32.42 28.01
N ASP A 174 -31.29 31.86 28.22
CA ASP A 174 -32.19 31.43 27.16
C ASP A 174 -33.34 32.46 27.08
N SER A 175 -33.12 33.55 26.35
CA SER A 175 -34.11 34.58 26.11
C SER A 175 -34.35 34.78 24.62
N ALA A 176 -35.60 35.07 24.25
CA ALA A 176 -35.95 35.34 22.85
C ALA A 176 -35.28 36.64 22.36
N HIS A 177 -35.11 37.61 23.23
CA HIS A 177 -34.56 38.94 22.95
C HIS A 177 -33.31 39.21 23.82
N PRO A 178 -32.41 40.12 23.41
CA PRO A 178 -31.24 40.49 24.17
C PRO A 178 -31.62 41.35 25.39
N ASP A 179 -31.90 40.67 26.49
CA ASP A 179 -32.37 41.26 27.72
C ASP A 179 -31.23 41.71 28.67
N ALA A 180 -31.61 42.27 29.81
CA ALA A 180 -30.65 42.72 30.82
C ALA A 180 -29.85 41.56 31.48
N ALA A 181 -30.40 40.36 31.53
CA ALA A 181 -29.72 39.19 32.08
C ALA A 181 -28.56 38.77 31.15
N LEU A 182 -28.84 38.70 29.85
CA LEU A 182 -27.82 38.43 28.83
C LEU A 182 -26.71 39.50 28.83
N ALA A 183 -27.09 40.80 28.89
CA ALA A 183 -26.12 41.87 28.92
C ALA A 183 -25.21 41.82 30.18
N ARG A 184 -25.77 41.44 31.33
CA ARG A 184 -24.99 41.27 32.58
C ARG A 184 -24.06 40.05 32.49
N GLU A 185 -24.53 38.92 31.96
CA GLU A 185 -23.69 37.74 31.80
C GLU A 185 -22.46 38.04 30.91
N ILE A 186 -22.68 38.67 29.76
CA ILE A 186 -21.58 39.07 28.86
C ILE A 186 -20.64 40.06 29.57
N ARG A 187 -21.17 41.04 30.29
CA ARG A 187 -20.34 41.98 31.03
C ARG A 187 -19.52 41.31 32.14
N LEU A 188 -20.06 40.31 32.84
CA LEU A 188 -19.32 39.53 33.84
C LEU A 188 -18.17 38.75 33.17
N SER A 189 -18.41 38.13 32.03
CA SER A 189 -17.34 37.46 31.27
C SER A 189 -16.26 38.45 30.85
N MET A 190 -16.61 39.64 30.37
CA MET A 190 -15.65 40.70 30.03
C MET A 190 -14.85 41.18 31.26
N MET A 191 -15.49 41.27 32.43
CA MET A 191 -14.80 41.59 33.69
C MET A 191 -13.81 40.49 34.09
N GLN A 192 -14.16 39.22 33.93
CA GLN A 192 -13.24 38.10 34.18
C GLN A 192 -12.02 38.16 33.27
N LEU A 193 -12.20 38.47 31.99
CA LEU A 193 -11.09 38.68 31.05
C LEU A 193 -10.19 39.81 31.49
N SER A 194 -10.79 40.93 31.92
CA SER A 194 -10.08 42.08 32.45
C SER A 194 -9.24 41.76 33.70
N MET A 195 -9.79 40.93 34.63
CA MET A 195 -9.07 40.44 35.80
C MET A 195 -7.87 39.52 35.42
N GLN A 196 -7.92 38.89 34.27
CA GLN A 196 -6.82 38.09 33.72
C GLN A 196 -5.80 38.95 32.94
N GLY A 197 -5.91 40.26 32.98
CA GLY A 197 -5.04 41.21 32.30
C GLY A 197 -5.40 41.44 30.83
N LEU A 198 -6.56 40.97 30.39
CA LEU A 198 -7.03 41.11 29.00
C LEU A 198 -8.13 42.21 28.99
N HIS A 199 -7.73 43.43 28.73
CA HIS A 199 -8.64 44.58 28.67
C HIS A 199 -9.12 44.78 27.24
N PHE A 200 -10.43 44.76 27.04
CA PHE A 200 -11.05 45.05 25.77
C PHE A 200 -11.99 46.24 25.94
N ASP A 201 -11.67 47.33 25.27
CA ASP A 201 -12.58 48.45 25.19
C ASP A 201 -13.76 48.08 24.27
N VAL A 202 -14.97 48.38 24.74
CA VAL A 202 -16.20 48.10 23.97
C VAL A 202 -16.86 49.43 23.61
N PRO A 203 -16.34 50.18 22.65
CA PRO A 203 -16.93 51.45 22.20
C PRO A 203 -18.25 51.24 21.45
N ARG A 204 -18.51 50.03 20.97
CA ARG A 204 -19.70 49.67 20.20
C ARG A 204 -20.03 48.20 20.41
N VAL A 205 -21.33 47.88 20.49
CA VAL A 205 -21.83 46.48 20.48
C VAL A 205 -22.56 46.24 19.19
N LEU A 206 -22.31 45.10 18.55
CA LEU A 206 -22.99 44.70 17.34
C LEU A 206 -23.82 43.46 17.62
N VAL A 207 -25.11 43.51 17.31
CA VAL A 207 -26.02 42.37 17.39
C VAL A 207 -26.43 41.94 16.00
N TRP A 208 -26.12 40.71 15.65
CA TRP A 208 -26.59 40.13 14.39
C TRP A 208 -27.94 39.48 14.56
N SER A 209 -28.95 40.04 13.92
CA SER A 209 -30.31 39.53 13.92
C SER A 209 -30.98 39.89 12.61
N SER A 210 -31.92 39.06 12.20
CA SER A 210 -32.84 39.36 11.12
C SER A 210 -33.99 40.26 11.53
N ASP A 211 -34.21 40.40 12.85
CA ASP A 211 -35.22 41.28 13.43
C ASP A 211 -34.66 42.68 13.73
N GLU A 212 -34.92 43.62 12.84
CA GLU A 212 -34.52 45.04 13.00
C GLU A 212 -35.16 45.75 14.19
N ARG A 213 -36.27 45.20 14.73
CA ARG A 213 -37.01 45.79 15.86
C ARG A 213 -36.58 45.28 17.21
N LEU A 214 -35.42 44.65 17.25
CA LEU A 214 -34.89 44.06 18.46
C LEU A 214 -34.67 45.12 19.56
N GLU A 215 -35.20 44.90 20.75
CA GLU A 215 -35.04 45.80 21.88
C GLU A 215 -33.60 45.70 22.42
N THR A 216 -32.82 46.77 22.30
CA THR A 216 -31.41 46.81 22.72
C THR A 216 -31.12 47.74 23.89
N ALA A 217 -32.15 48.40 24.45
CA ALA A 217 -32.01 49.39 25.54
C ALA A 217 -31.29 48.82 26.76
N ALA A 218 -31.48 47.55 27.09
CA ALA A 218 -30.79 46.87 28.17
C ALA A 218 -29.27 46.79 27.93
N PHE A 219 -28.84 46.53 26.73
CA PHE A 219 -27.40 46.51 26.35
C PHE A 219 -26.79 47.90 26.42
N GLN A 220 -27.46 48.90 25.89
CA GLN A 220 -27.01 50.28 25.93
C GLN A 220 -26.79 50.75 27.39
N SER A 221 -27.70 50.39 28.30
CA SER A 221 -27.59 50.73 29.71
C SER A 221 -26.42 50.05 30.43
N VAL A 222 -26.14 48.77 30.09
CA VAL A 222 -25.12 47.95 30.75
C VAL A 222 -23.73 48.29 30.22
N PHE A 223 -23.57 48.39 28.89
CA PHE A 223 -22.28 48.65 28.26
C PHE A 223 -21.94 50.14 28.12
N LYS A 224 -22.91 51.01 28.25
CA LYS A 224 -22.80 52.46 28.04
C LYS A 224 -22.22 52.78 26.64
N ALA A 225 -22.53 51.96 25.67
CA ALA A 225 -22.06 52.01 24.30
C ALA A 225 -23.24 51.89 23.34
N PRO A 226 -23.16 52.49 22.14
CA PRO A 226 -24.16 52.27 21.09
C PRO A 226 -24.25 50.80 20.70
N VAL A 227 -25.47 50.35 20.47
CA VAL A 227 -25.77 48.99 20.02
C VAL A 227 -26.39 49.06 18.62
N ASP A 228 -25.69 48.48 17.66
CA ASP A 228 -26.18 48.39 16.30
C ASP A 228 -26.76 46.99 16.03
N VAL A 229 -27.91 46.94 15.41
CA VAL A 229 -28.53 45.70 14.95
C VAL A 229 -28.35 45.59 13.43
N THR A 230 -27.73 44.54 12.98
CA THR A 230 -27.52 44.31 11.56
C THR A 230 -27.77 42.84 11.20
N PRO A 231 -28.12 42.53 9.97
CA PRO A 231 -28.16 41.13 9.52
C PRO A 231 -26.78 40.49 9.69
N ARG A 232 -26.77 39.17 9.97
CA ARG A 232 -25.53 38.43 10.07
C ARG A 232 -24.84 38.45 8.69
N PRO A 233 -23.54 38.77 8.60
CA PRO A 233 -22.82 38.78 7.32
C PRO A 233 -22.63 37.36 6.81
N ALA A 234 -22.41 37.22 5.51
CA ALA A 234 -21.98 35.94 4.90
C ALA A 234 -20.67 35.47 5.51
N PRO A 235 -20.55 34.16 5.80
CA PRO A 235 -19.31 33.61 6.35
C PRO A 235 -18.18 33.68 5.32
N VAL A 236 -16.96 33.74 5.83
CA VAL A 236 -15.73 33.63 5.04
C VAL A 236 -14.96 32.41 5.50
N MET A 237 -14.15 31.86 4.61
CA MET A 237 -13.25 30.75 4.98
C MET A 237 -12.16 31.29 5.92
N PRO A 238 -12.08 30.78 7.17
CA PRO A 238 -11.02 31.19 8.10
C PRO A 238 -9.64 30.86 7.56
N GLN A 239 -8.68 31.76 7.72
CA GLN A 239 -7.30 31.57 7.31
C GLN A 239 -6.34 31.96 8.43
N PRO A 240 -5.36 31.09 8.79
CA PRO A 240 -5.28 29.66 8.40
C PRO A 240 -6.45 28.87 9.00
N LEU A 241 -6.81 27.76 8.36
CA LEU A 241 -7.78 26.84 8.95
C LEU A 241 -7.25 26.26 10.25
N SER A 242 -8.17 26.00 11.17
CA SER A 242 -7.85 25.35 12.43
C SER A 242 -7.30 23.94 12.24
N LYS A 243 -6.44 23.53 13.18
CA LYS A 243 -5.87 22.16 13.26
C LYS A 243 -6.81 21.18 13.97
N LEU A 244 -8.02 21.60 14.36
CA LEU A 244 -9.01 20.74 15.00
C LEU A 244 -9.30 19.51 14.14
N LEU A 245 -9.20 18.33 14.76
CA LEU A 245 -9.45 17.06 14.08
C LEU A 245 -9.94 16.00 15.07
N PRO A 246 -11.25 15.80 15.20
CA PRO A 246 -11.82 14.75 16.05
C PRO A 246 -11.28 13.36 15.73
N ALA A 247 -11.21 12.50 16.75
CA ALA A 247 -10.62 11.16 16.62
C ALA A 247 -11.29 10.30 15.55
N ASP A 248 -12.62 10.36 15.48
CA ASP A 248 -13.42 9.57 14.54
C ASP A 248 -13.09 9.92 13.09
N VAL A 249 -12.99 11.23 12.81
CA VAL A 249 -12.61 11.71 11.48
C VAL A 249 -11.17 11.32 11.17
N ARG A 250 -10.26 11.42 12.14
CA ARG A 250 -8.87 10.98 11.99
C ARG A 250 -8.79 9.48 11.72
N ALA A 251 -9.56 8.68 12.44
CA ALA A 251 -9.64 7.23 12.23
C ALA A 251 -10.22 6.88 10.84
N ALA A 252 -11.32 7.54 10.46
CA ALA A 252 -11.93 7.37 9.15
C ALA A 252 -10.97 7.74 8.00
N ARG A 253 -10.24 8.85 8.12
CA ARG A 253 -9.22 9.25 7.14
C ARG A 253 -8.08 8.24 7.03
N ARG A 254 -7.58 7.73 8.16
CA ARG A 254 -6.55 6.68 8.19
C ARG A 254 -7.06 5.38 7.55
N ALA A 255 -8.30 5.00 7.83
CA ALA A 255 -8.92 3.82 7.22
C ALA A 255 -9.08 3.99 5.71
N ALA A 256 -9.53 5.15 5.25
CA ALA A 256 -9.64 5.47 3.82
C ALA A 256 -8.27 5.47 3.12
N GLN A 257 -7.25 6.04 3.75
CA GLN A 257 -5.88 6.01 3.25
C GLN A 257 -5.34 4.57 3.15
N ARG A 258 -5.53 3.76 4.19
CA ARG A 258 -5.13 2.33 4.17
C ARG A 258 -5.86 1.57 3.05
N ARG A 259 -7.16 1.77 2.89
CA ARG A 259 -7.91 1.15 1.78
C ARG A 259 -7.33 1.56 0.43
N ARG A 260 -7.04 2.85 0.24
CA ARG A 260 -6.44 3.35 -1.00
C ARG A 260 -5.04 2.77 -1.26
N THR A 261 -4.19 2.67 -0.25
CA THR A 261 -2.86 2.04 -0.39
C THR A 261 -2.97 0.55 -0.69
N ILE A 262 -3.89 -0.16 -0.03
CA ILE A 262 -4.14 -1.58 -0.31
C ILE A 262 -4.67 -1.78 -1.73
N THR A 263 -5.62 -0.96 -2.18
CA THR A 263 -6.15 -1.07 -3.56
C THR A 263 -5.08 -0.74 -4.60
N LEU A 264 -4.23 0.27 -4.36
CA LEU A 264 -3.11 0.58 -5.24
C LEU A 264 -2.07 -0.54 -5.27
N ALA A 265 -1.73 -1.11 -4.11
CA ALA A 265 -0.81 -2.24 -4.03
C ALA A 265 -1.38 -3.49 -4.72
N ALA A 266 -2.67 -3.78 -4.50
CA ALA A 266 -3.35 -4.90 -5.15
C ALA A 266 -3.44 -4.72 -6.67
N SER A 267 -3.73 -3.50 -7.15
CA SER A 267 -3.76 -3.21 -8.59
C SER A 267 -2.37 -3.32 -9.21
N ALA A 268 -1.32 -2.83 -8.54
CA ALA A 268 0.06 -2.99 -8.99
C ALA A 268 0.47 -4.47 -9.05
N ALA A 269 0.15 -5.25 -8.02
CA ALA A 269 0.41 -6.68 -7.99
C ALA A 269 -0.33 -7.43 -9.12
N ALA A 270 -1.60 -7.05 -9.38
CA ALA A 270 -2.37 -7.62 -10.47
C ALA A 270 -1.76 -7.29 -11.85
N LEU A 271 -1.27 -6.07 -12.05
CA LEU A 271 -0.57 -5.69 -13.29
C LEU A 271 0.73 -6.47 -13.48
N VAL A 272 1.54 -6.64 -12.42
CA VAL A 272 2.75 -7.46 -12.46
C VAL A 272 2.41 -8.91 -12.80
N TYR A 273 1.38 -9.45 -12.16
CA TYR A 273 0.92 -10.83 -12.42
C TYR A 273 0.44 -11.01 -13.86
N LEU A 274 -0.36 -10.09 -14.38
CA LEU A 274 -0.78 -10.09 -15.79
C LEU A 274 0.41 -9.96 -16.74
N GLY A 275 1.39 -9.13 -16.38
CA GLY A 275 2.66 -9.00 -17.15
C GLY A 275 3.43 -10.31 -17.21
N LEU A 276 3.54 -11.02 -16.07
CA LEU A 276 4.19 -12.34 -16.01
C LEU A 276 3.44 -13.38 -16.83
N ILE A 277 2.11 -13.42 -16.76
CA ILE A 277 1.29 -14.31 -17.58
C ILE A 277 1.49 -13.99 -19.06
N GLY A 278 1.45 -12.72 -19.43
CA GLY A 278 1.69 -12.26 -20.80
C GLY A 278 3.07 -12.65 -21.31
N TRP A 279 4.10 -12.47 -20.48
CA TRP A 279 5.46 -12.88 -20.79
C TRP A 279 5.56 -14.40 -21.01
N PHE A 280 4.97 -15.18 -20.12
CA PHE A 280 4.96 -16.64 -20.22
C PHE A 280 4.18 -17.12 -21.45
N ALA A 281 3.00 -16.55 -21.69
CA ALA A 281 2.19 -16.86 -22.86
C ALA A 281 2.92 -16.50 -24.17
N TYR A 282 3.62 -15.36 -24.20
CA TYR A 282 4.44 -14.97 -25.34
C TYR A 282 5.58 -15.97 -25.56
N GLY A 283 6.27 -16.40 -24.49
CA GLY A 283 7.30 -17.42 -24.57
C GLY A 283 6.77 -18.74 -25.16
N LEU A 284 5.65 -19.22 -24.67
CA LEU A 284 4.99 -20.42 -25.20
C LEU A 284 4.57 -20.26 -26.65
N TRP A 285 4.01 -19.12 -27.02
CA TRP A 285 3.61 -18.85 -28.39
C TRP A 285 4.83 -18.84 -29.35
N LYS A 286 5.92 -18.19 -28.93
CA LYS A 286 7.18 -18.15 -29.69
C LYS A 286 7.73 -19.56 -29.91
N THR A 287 7.87 -20.33 -28.81
CA THR A 287 8.37 -21.73 -28.90
C THR A 287 7.46 -22.61 -29.76
N SER A 288 6.14 -22.45 -29.63
CA SER A 288 5.17 -23.19 -30.45
C SER A 288 5.28 -22.81 -31.95
N SER A 289 5.55 -21.55 -32.26
CA SER A 289 5.74 -21.10 -33.63
C SER A 289 7.05 -21.64 -34.23
N GLU A 290 8.14 -21.64 -33.45
CA GLU A 290 9.42 -22.21 -33.83
C GLU A 290 9.32 -23.73 -34.07
N THR A 291 8.66 -24.46 -33.16
CA THR A 291 8.45 -25.91 -33.34
C THR A 291 7.60 -26.24 -34.56
N ARG A 292 6.56 -25.43 -34.85
CA ARG A 292 5.78 -25.60 -36.08
C ARG A 292 6.61 -25.36 -37.33
N ASN A 293 7.45 -24.35 -37.34
CA ASN A 293 8.35 -24.06 -38.44
C ASN A 293 9.39 -25.17 -38.63
N LEU A 294 9.99 -25.67 -37.55
CA LEU A 294 10.92 -26.79 -37.58
C LEU A 294 10.22 -28.08 -38.06
N ALA A 295 9.01 -28.34 -37.59
CA ALA A 295 8.22 -29.49 -38.05
C ALA A 295 7.87 -29.39 -39.55
N ALA A 296 7.57 -28.19 -40.03
CA ALA A 296 7.35 -27.98 -41.45
C ALA A 296 8.63 -28.22 -42.29
N GLN A 297 9.77 -27.72 -41.80
CA GLN A 297 11.08 -27.98 -42.45
C GLN A 297 11.45 -29.48 -42.43
N ALA A 298 11.26 -30.15 -41.28
CA ALA A 298 11.48 -31.56 -41.16
C ALA A 298 10.59 -32.38 -42.13
N LYS A 299 9.32 -31.97 -42.26
CA LYS A 299 8.39 -32.61 -43.20
C LYS A 299 8.78 -32.41 -44.67
N SER A 300 9.33 -31.25 -45.02
CA SER A 300 9.83 -30.99 -46.38
C SER A 300 11.14 -31.73 -46.68
N ALA A 301 11.99 -31.98 -45.67
CA ALA A 301 13.24 -32.73 -45.80
C ALA A 301 13.05 -34.27 -45.66
N ALA A 302 11.88 -34.71 -45.17
CA ALA A 302 11.61 -36.14 -44.96
C ALA A 302 11.87 -37.05 -46.16
N PRO A 303 11.51 -36.68 -47.42
CA PRO A 303 11.78 -37.55 -48.56
C PRO A 303 13.29 -37.74 -48.82
N ASP A 304 14.09 -36.67 -48.62
CA ASP A 304 15.56 -36.75 -48.81
C ASP A 304 16.19 -37.56 -47.65
N GLY A 305 15.67 -37.41 -46.44
CA GLY A 305 16.09 -38.19 -45.29
C GLY A 305 15.78 -39.69 -45.41
N ALA A 306 14.65 -40.04 -45.99
CA ALA A 306 14.28 -41.43 -46.23
C ALA A 306 15.21 -42.09 -47.30
N ALA A 307 15.50 -41.37 -48.36
CA ALA A 307 16.46 -41.83 -49.38
C ALA A 307 17.86 -42.03 -48.79
N TYR A 308 18.29 -41.07 -47.91
CA TYR A 308 19.59 -41.22 -47.24
C TYR A 308 19.63 -42.41 -46.29
N ALA A 309 18.56 -42.61 -45.50
CA ALA A 309 18.45 -43.75 -44.59
C ALA A 309 18.47 -45.09 -45.32
N GLU A 310 17.85 -45.19 -46.51
CA GLU A 310 17.88 -46.36 -47.32
C GLU A 310 19.32 -46.65 -47.87
N HIS A 311 20.03 -45.63 -48.29
CA HIS A 311 21.42 -45.74 -48.66
C HIS A 311 22.30 -46.16 -47.49
N MET A 312 22.10 -45.59 -46.30
CA MET A 312 22.88 -45.99 -45.12
C MET A 312 22.57 -47.40 -44.65
N ALA A 313 21.32 -47.85 -44.74
CA ALA A 313 20.98 -49.24 -44.46
C ALA A 313 21.66 -50.23 -45.41
N ARG A 314 21.63 -49.93 -46.68
CA ARG A 314 22.39 -50.76 -47.69
C ARG A 314 23.89 -50.73 -47.44
N TRP A 315 24.43 -49.57 -47.04
CA TRP A 315 25.85 -49.47 -46.72
C TRP A 315 26.20 -50.25 -45.45
N ALA A 316 25.34 -50.25 -44.46
CA ALA A 316 25.55 -51.04 -43.26
C ALA A 316 25.54 -52.57 -43.52
N GLU A 317 24.65 -53.02 -44.40
CA GLU A 317 24.65 -54.43 -44.82
C GLU A 317 25.95 -54.84 -45.54
N LEU A 318 26.54 -53.90 -46.29
CA LEU A 318 27.79 -54.18 -47.05
C LEU A 318 29.06 -53.97 -46.21
N SER A 319 28.98 -53.23 -45.10
CA SER A 319 30.11 -52.90 -44.24
C SER A 319 30.78 -54.15 -43.64
N HIS A 320 29.95 -55.13 -43.24
CA HIS A 320 30.47 -56.42 -42.77
C HIS A 320 31.27 -57.23 -43.78
N ALA A 321 31.06 -57.02 -45.09
CA ALA A 321 31.80 -57.69 -46.14
C ALA A 321 33.15 -57.04 -46.44
N ILE A 322 33.37 -55.80 -45.97
CA ILE A 322 34.56 -55.00 -46.29
C ILE A 322 35.50 -54.89 -45.09
N ASP A 323 35.00 -55.09 -43.85
CA ASP A 323 35.80 -54.97 -42.64
C ASP A 323 36.56 -56.29 -42.35
N GLU A 324 37.75 -56.36 -42.87
CA GLU A 324 38.67 -57.49 -42.69
C GLU A 324 39.10 -57.70 -41.24
N THR A 325 38.98 -56.69 -40.39
CA THR A 325 39.46 -56.70 -38.97
C THR A 325 38.56 -57.52 -38.05
N HIS A 326 37.30 -57.69 -38.41
CA HIS A 326 36.30 -58.40 -37.63
C HIS A 326 35.84 -59.69 -38.21
N ALA A 327 36.59 -60.20 -39.26
CA ALA A 327 36.26 -61.48 -39.87
C ALA A 327 36.42 -62.61 -38.82
N PRO A 328 35.43 -63.48 -38.65
CA PRO A 328 35.49 -64.58 -37.67
C PRO A 328 36.68 -65.49 -37.81
N VAL A 329 37.12 -65.63 -39.03
CA VAL A 329 38.32 -66.47 -39.38
C VAL A 329 39.61 -65.88 -38.86
N ASP A 330 39.78 -64.54 -38.96
CA ASP A 330 40.95 -63.83 -38.41
C ASP A 330 40.99 -63.85 -36.90
N ILE A 331 39.81 -63.67 -36.29
CA ILE A 331 39.67 -63.76 -34.82
C ILE A 331 40.05 -65.17 -34.37
N LEU A 332 39.57 -66.21 -35.04
CA LEU A 332 39.91 -67.58 -34.72
C LEU A 332 41.43 -67.85 -34.91
N GLN A 333 42.04 -67.35 -35.96
CA GLN A 333 43.49 -67.47 -36.20
C GLN A 333 44.28 -66.81 -35.03
N ARG A 334 43.90 -65.61 -34.62
CA ARG A 334 44.53 -64.89 -33.48
C ARG A 334 44.37 -65.66 -32.17
N ILE A 335 43.20 -66.24 -31.90
CA ILE A 335 42.96 -67.08 -30.76
C ILE A 335 43.82 -68.31 -30.80
N ALA A 336 43.95 -68.96 -31.95
CA ALA A 336 44.79 -70.14 -32.12
C ALA A 336 46.27 -69.86 -31.87
N THR A 337 46.78 -68.65 -32.18
CA THR A 337 48.16 -68.27 -31.90
C THR A 337 48.43 -68.07 -30.38
N CYS A 338 47.40 -67.91 -29.60
CA CYS A 338 47.48 -67.77 -28.15
C CYS A 338 47.60 -69.10 -27.41
N ILE A 339 47.40 -70.23 -28.11
CA ILE A 339 47.55 -71.56 -27.51
C ILE A 339 49.04 -71.88 -27.27
N PRO A 340 49.47 -72.17 -26.03
CA PRO A 340 50.87 -72.48 -25.77
C PRO A 340 51.29 -73.73 -26.45
N PRO A 341 52.47 -73.74 -27.09
CA PRO A 341 52.98 -74.93 -27.86
C PRO A 341 53.20 -76.08 -26.90
N ASN A 342 52.86 -77.29 -27.32
CA ASN A 342 52.99 -78.53 -26.54
C ASN A 342 52.22 -78.58 -25.21
N SER A 343 51.23 -77.73 -25.00
CA SER A 343 50.46 -77.62 -23.78
C SER A 343 49.37 -78.69 -23.65
N GLY A 344 49.05 -79.43 -24.67
CA GLY A 344 47.96 -80.35 -24.70
C GLY A 344 46.57 -79.70 -24.59
N LEU A 345 46.51 -78.39 -24.73
CA LEU A 345 45.28 -77.61 -24.77
C LEU A 345 44.66 -77.75 -26.19
N ARG A 346 43.39 -78.05 -26.22
CA ARG A 346 42.58 -78.05 -27.43
C ARG A 346 41.28 -77.31 -27.24
N LEU A 347 40.87 -76.55 -28.20
CA LEU A 347 39.56 -76.00 -28.31
C LEU A 347 38.57 -77.05 -28.78
N THR A 348 37.52 -77.26 -28.09
CA THR A 348 36.46 -78.21 -28.41
C THR A 348 35.31 -77.60 -29.21
N ASP A 349 35.07 -76.31 -28.94
CA ASP A 349 34.08 -75.54 -29.67
C ASP A 349 34.46 -74.05 -29.57
N ALA A 350 34.22 -73.35 -30.66
CA ALA A 350 34.45 -71.89 -30.72
C ALA A 350 33.31 -71.23 -31.54
N GLN A 351 32.51 -70.47 -30.84
CA GLN A 351 31.44 -69.61 -31.42
C GLN A 351 31.99 -68.20 -31.50
N ILE A 352 32.18 -67.72 -32.70
CA ILE A 352 32.81 -66.39 -32.94
C ILE A 352 31.83 -65.55 -33.79
N SER A 353 31.44 -64.44 -33.25
CA SER A 353 30.72 -63.41 -33.97
C SER A 353 31.52 -62.09 -33.87
N ALA A 354 31.07 -61.04 -34.55
CA ALA A 354 31.73 -59.73 -34.52
C ALA A 354 31.63 -59.08 -33.10
N MET A 355 30.66 -59.43 -32.28
CA MET A 355 30.42 -58.82 -30.99
C MET A 355 30.67 -59.73 -29.77
N GLU A 356 30.72 -61.07 -30.05
CA GLU A 356 30.84 -62.03 -28.95
C GLU A 356 31.71 -63.23 -29.42
N VAL A 357 32.58 -63.65 -28.58
CA VAL A 357 33.41 -64.84 -28.73
C VAL A 357 33.18 -65.76 -27.55
N LYS A 358 32.83 -66.98 -27.78
CA LYS A 358 32.71 -68.01 -26.78
C LYS A 358 33.57 -69.20 -27.10
N LEU A 359 34.47 -69.53 -26.21
CA LEU A 359 35.47 -70.57 -26.38
C LEU A 359 35.28 -71.67 -25.36
N ASN A 360 35.14 -72.92 -25.81
CA ASN A 360 35.13 -74.05 -24.92
C ASN A 360 36.40 -74.88 -25.23
N GLY A 361 37.10 -75.34 -24.21
CA GLY A 361 38.30 -76.14 -24.41
C GLY A 361 38.64 -77.03 -23.24
N GLU A 362 39.62 -77.93 -23.51
CA GLU A 362 40.13 -78.89 -22.52
C GLU A 362 41.62 -78.83 -22.53
N ALA A 363 42.25 -79.04 -21.38
CA ALA A 363 43.70 -79.10 -21.17
C ALA A 363 44.08 -80.18 -20.18
N ARG A 364 45.27 -80.72 -20.32
CA ARG A 364 45.79 -81.75 -19.37
C ARG A 364 46.21 -81.13 -18.04
N GLU A 365 46.76 -79.90 -18.10
CA GLU A 365 47.33 -79.23 -16.97
C GLU A 365 46.64 -77.89 -16.74
N TYR A 366 46.47 -77.48 -15.46
CA TYR A 366 45.88 -76.17 -15.06
C TYR A 366 46.72 -74.99 -15.59
N GLN A 367 48.07 -75.16 -15.53
CA GLN A 367 48.99 -74.07 -15.95
C GLN A 367 48.82 -73.77 -17.48
N ALA A 368 48.50 -74.72 -18.29
CA ALA A 368 48.27 -74.49 -19.71
C ALA A 368 47.02 -73.61 -19.92
N VAL A 369 45.92 -73.81 -19.18
CA VAL A 369 44.70 -72.97 -19.25
C VAL A 369 44.97 -71.56 -18.78
N ASN A 370 45.74 -71.41 -17.68
CA ASN A 370 46.07 -70.10 -17.19
C ASN A 370 46.95 -69.30 -18.11
N THR A 371 47.98 -69.99 -18.72
CA THR A 371 48.85 -69.35 -19.70
C THR A 371 48.10 -68.95 -20.96
N PHE A 372 47.12 -69.75 -21.42
CA PHE A 372 46.25 -69.42 -22.53
C PHE A 372 45.37 -68.16 -22.19
N SER A 373 44.78 -68.08 -21.01
CA SER A 373 44.02 -66.91 -20.56
C SER A 373 44.87 -65.64 -20.55
N LEU A 374 46.13 -65.73 -20.03
CA LEU A 374 47.06 -64.61 -20.05
C LEU A 374 47.46 -64.18 -21.49
N ASN A 375 47.62 -65.11 -22.37
CA ASN A 375 47.99 -64.83 -23.74
C ASN A 375 46.85 -64.22 -24.53
N LEU A 376 45.59 -64.59 -24.27
CA LEU A 376 44.40 -63.98 -24.85
C LEU A 376 44.33 -62.49 -24.43
N GLY A 377 44.55 -62.21 -23.17
CA GLY A 377 44.51 -60.81 -22.69
C GLY A 377 45.68 -59.93 -23.16
N LYS A 378 46.81 -60.54 -23.60
CA LYS A 378 47.98 -59.81 -24.07
C LYS A 378 48.02 -59.68 -25.61
N ASN A 379 47.15 -60.34 -26.34
CA ASN A 379 47.14 -60.30 -27.77
C ASN A 379 46.55 -58.97 -28.30
N ASN A 380 47.37 -58.12 -28.87
CA ASN A 380 46.98 -56.78 -29.37
C ASN A 380 45.83 -56.82 -30.41
N GLY A 381 45.64 -57.92 -31.05
CA GLY A 381 44.56 -58.11 -32.03
C GLY A 381 43.23 -58.52 -31.46
N LEU A 382 43.19 -58.76 -30.09
CA LEU A 382 42.00 -59.17 -29.37
C LEU A 382 41.66 -58.19 -28.21
N THR A 383 42.30 -57.02 -28.17
CA THR A 383 42.15 -56.00 -27.11
C THR A 383 40.79 -55.31 -27.09
N HIS A 384 40.06 -55.36 -28.22
CA HIS A 384 38.70 -54.81 -28.34
C HIS A 384 37.66 -55.72 -27.69
N PHE A 385 38.03 -56.94 -27.28
CA PHE A 385 37.18 -57.84 -26.53
C PHE A 385 37.47 -57.76 -25.03
N THR A 386 36.46 -57.65 -24.20
CA THR A 386 36.55 -57.82 -22.77
C THR A 386 36.34 -59.29 -22.43
N TRP A 387 37.39 -59.94 -21.95
CA TRP A 387 37.38 -61.36 -21.67
C TRP A 387 36.88 -61.66 -20.24
N GLU A 388 35.92 -62.57 -20.13
CA GLU A 388 35.50 -63.18 -18.90
C GLU A 388 36.07 -64.61 -18.86
N ASN A 389 36.98 -64.83 -17.95
CA ASN A 389 37.76 -66.07 -17.83
C ASN A 389 37.45 -66.75 -16.46
N PRO A 390 36.29 -67.38 -16.31
CA PRO A 390 35.95 -68.10 -15.09
C PRO A 390 36.95 -69.24 -14.82
N GLU A 391 37.13 -69.59 -13.56
CA GLU A 391 38.04 -70.67 -13.17
C GLU A 391 37.74 -71.98 -13.86
N PRO A 392 38.74 -72.68 -14.45
CA PRO A 392 38.55 -73.93 -15.11
C PRO A 392 38.13 -75.05 -14.11
N LYS A 393 37.24 -75.91 -14.56
CA LYS A 393 36.72 -77.03 -13.76
C LYS A 393 37.52 -78.27 -14.03
N GLN A 394 37.90 -79.04 -13.01
CA GLN A 394 38.56 -80.28 -13.06
C GLN A 394 37.58 -81.40 -13.49
N PHE A 395 37.96 -82.28 -14.43
CA PHE A 395 37.18 -83.45 -14.78
C PHE A 395 38.18 -84.67 -14.93
N ASP A 396 37.67 -85.86 -15.02
CA ASP A 396 38.33 -87.15 -14.82
C ASP A 396 39.84 -87.28 -15.20
N ARG A 397 40.32 -86.60 -16.25
CA ARG A 397 41.73 -86.63 -16.67
C ARG A 397 42.30 -85.26 -17.14
N GLY A 398 41.70 -84.13 -16.71
CA GLY A 398 42.15 -82.80 -17.15
C GLY A 398 41.29 -81.64 -16.65
N TRP A 399 41.42 -80.51 -17.31
CA TRP A 399 40.74 -79.29 -16.99
C TRP A 399 39.90 -78.82 -18.17
N LYS A 400 38.63 -78.39 -17.85
CA LYS A 400 37.70 -77.87 -18.89
C LYS A 400 37.48 -76.39 -18.55
N PHE A 401 37.50 -75.54 -19.58
CA PHE A 401 37.27 -74.11 -19.46
C PHE A 401 36.25 -73.64 -20.51
N THR A 402 35.55 -72.57 -20.11
CA THR A 402 34.67 -71.84 -21.00
C THR A 402 35.00 -70.37 -20.85
N TYR A 403 35.48 -69.72 -21.89
CA TYR A 403 35.79 -68.32 -21.87
C TYR A 403 34.82 -67.57 -22.74
N THR A 404 34.32 -66.42 -22.31
CA THR A 404 33.45 -65.54 -23.08
C THR A 404 34.10 -64.19 -23.20
N ALA A 405 33.97 -63.61 -24.35
CA ALA A 405 34.42 -62.24 -24.60
C ALA A 405 33.33 -61.45 -25.31
N THR A 406 33.12 -60.26 -24.88
CA THR A 406 32.16 -59.32 -25.49
C THR A 406 32.85 -58.02 -25.84
N VAL A 407 32.45 -57.42 -26.90
CA VAL A 407 32.86 -56.04 -27.22
C VAL A 407 32.10 -55.12 -26.23
N PRO A 408 32.78 -54.29 -25.42
CA PRO A 408 32.10 -53.34 -24.58
C PRO A 408 31.26 -52.42 -25.47
N ALA A 409 29.97 -52.26 -25.12
CA ALA A 409 29.13 -51.27 -25.77
C ALA A 409 29.79 -49.90 -25.54
N GLU A 410 30.31 -49.27 -26.59
CA GLU A 410 30.68 -47.87 -26.53
C GLU A 410 29.42 -47.14 -26.02
N GLU A 411 29.53 -46.46 -24.88
CA GLU A 411 28.50 -45.53 -24.45
C GLU A 411 28.27 -44.56 -25.61
N SER A 412 27.21 -44.76 -26.34
CA SER A 412 26.71 -43.78 -27.29
C SER A 412 26.32 -42.57 -26.48
N GLN A 413 27.23 -41.60 -26.37
CA GLN A 413 26.91 -40.28 -25.83
C GLN A 413 25.75 -39.70 -26.66
N PRO A 414 24.72 -39.12 -25.97
CA PRO A 414 23.53 -38.59 -26.62
C PRO A 414 23.80 -37.34 -27.46
#